data_4fce77dd22f50960d4ad9ce428763eff
#
_entry.id   4fce77dd22f50960d4ad9ce428763eff
#
_cell.length_a   1.000
_cell.length_b   1.000
_cell.length_c   1.000
_cell.angle_alpha   90.00
_cell.angle_beta   90.00
_cell.angle_gamma   90.00
#
_symmetry.space_group_name_H-M   'P 1'
#
loop_
_entity.id
_entity.type
_entity.pdbx_description
1 polymer ?
#
loop_
_entity_poly.entity_id
_entity_poly.type
_entity_poly.pdbx_seq_one_letter_code
_entity_poly.pdbx_strand_id
1 'polypeptide(L)'
;MVAEAEAAPSPPPLATEPAIIVSTYPDKAAASGAAADLVGAGLAACVNISEISSFYSWGGKMVEDESEHIAIFKTTSDRKEELKERIGTTHPYDVPEIAEIAVSGINGPYMRWLAASTRSPTAPTAPDDGRGNGP
;
A
#
# COMPACT_ATOMS: atom_id res chain seq x y z
N MET A 1 -5.09 -36.90 7.18
CA MET A 1 -5.27 -36.37 7.54
C MET A 1 -5.70 -35.67 8.00
N VAL A 2 -5.77 -35.80 7.98
CA VAL A 2 -6.15 -35.09 8.50
C VAL A 2 -6.41 -34.41 9.08
N ALA A 3 -6.41 -34.54 9.24
CA ALA A 3 -6.79 -33.87 9.87
C ALA A 3 -6.85 -33.12 10.28
N GLU A 4 -6.62 -33.20 10.29
CA GLU A 4 -6.68 -32.46 10.81
C GLU A 4 -6.99 -31.62 11.13
N ALA A 5 -7.19 -31.86 10.75
CA ALA A 5 -7.53 -31.11 11.08
C ALA A 5 -7.97 -30.73 11.67
N GLU A 6 -7.98 -31.06 11.88
CA GLU A 6 -8.32 -30.71 12.68
C GLU A 6 -8.15 -30.32 13.33
N ALA A 7 -8.26 -30.71 13.07
CA ALA A 7 -7.48 -29.99 13.76
C ALA A 7 -7.82 -29.03 14.71
N ALA A 8 -6.96 -28.86 15.50
CA ALA A 8 -7.18 -27.72 16.30
C ALA A 8 -7.73 -26.63 15.41
N PRO A 9 -8.79 -26.01 15.78
CA PRO A 9 -9.22 -24.89 15.03
C PRO A 9 -8.04 -23.96 14.90
N SER A 10 -7.66 -23.70 13.70
CA SER A 10 -6.75 -22.62 13.47
C SER A 10 -7.30 -21.41 14.17
N PRO A 11 -6.48 -20.60 14.75
CA PRO A 11 -6.94 -19.31 15.17
C PRO A 11 -7.71 -18.69 14.02
N PRO A 12 -8.74 -17.94 14.27
CA PRO A 12 -9.42 -17.28 13.17
C PRO A 12 -8.36 -16.64 12.30
N PRO A 13 -8.46 -16.80 11.01
CA PRO A 13 -7.49 -16.14 10.14
C PRO A 13 -7.32 -14.72 10.63
N LEU A 14 -6.10 -14.30 10.74
CA LEU A 14 -5.88 -12.90 10.92
C LEU A 14 -6.84 -12.26 9.94
N ALA A 15 -7.78 -11.48 10.45
CA ALA A 15 -8.70 -10.78 9.59
C ALA A 15 -7.96 -9.90 8.60
N THR A 16 -6.66 -9.85 8.71
CA THR A 16 -5.77 -8.95 8.00
C THR A 16 -4.92 -9.74 7.02
N GLU A 17 -5.04 -9.40 5.75
CA GLU A 17 -4.22 -9.95 4.69
C GLU A 17 -3.46 -8.82 4.04
N PRO A 18 -2.35 -9.13 3.34
CA PRO A 18 -1.60 -8.08 2.66
C PRO A 18 -2.36 -7.60 1.44
N ALA A 19 -2.18 -6.33 1.10
CA ALA A 19 -2.76 -5.74 -0.09
C ALA A 19 -1.78 -4.73 -0.67
N ILE A 20 -1.76 -4.63 -1.99
CA ILE A 20 -0.93 -3.65 -2.68
C ILE A 20 -1.85 -2.74 -3.47
N ILE A 21 -1.66 -1.44 -3.32
CA ILE A 21 -2.37 -0.44 -4.11
C ILE A 21 -1.34 0.29 -4.95
N VAL A 22 -1.65 0.49 -6.22
CA VAL A 22 -0.75 1.16 -7.16
C VAL A 22 -1.41 2.42 -7.66
N SER A 23 -0.65 3.49 -7.73
CA SER A 23 -1.09 4.75 -8.32
C SER A 23 0.11 5.41 -9.00
N THR A 24 -0.16 6.31 -9.95
CA THR A 24 0.91 7.06 -10.60
C THR A 24 0.68 8.55 -10.38
N TYR A 25 1.77 9.29 -10.28
CA TYR A 25 1.76 10.71 -9.93
C TYR A 25 2.56 11.50 -10.96
N PRO A 26 2.25 12.79 -11.14
CA PRO A 26 2.90 13.59 -12.17
C PRO A 26 4.39 13.85 -11.92
N ASP A 27 4.83 13.78 -10.67
CA ASP A 27 6.22 14.06 -10.34
C ASP A 27 6.57 13.42 -9.00
N LYS A 28 7.84 13.48 -8.64
CA LYS A 28 8.33 12.87 -7.42
C LYS A 28 7.76 13.56 -6.18
N ALA A 29 7.58 14.86 -6.23
CA ALA A 29 7.08 15.60 -5.06
C ALA A 29 5.67 15.18 -4.71
N ALA A 30 4.81 15.00 -5.71
CA ALA A 30 3.43 14.56 -5.50
C ALA A 30 3.40 13.15 -4.92
N ALA A 31 4.19 12.25 -5.49
CA ALA A 31 4.26 10.87 -5.01
C ALA A 31 4.81 10.81 -3.58
N SER A 32 5.86 11.58 -3.31
CA SER A 32 6.48 11.61 -1.97
C SER A 32 5.54 12.20 -0.93
N GLY A 33 4.79 13.22 -1.31
CA GLY A 33 3.81 13.82 -0.40
C GLY A 33 2.72 12.83 -0.03
N ALA A 34 2.21 12.08 -1.01
CA ALA A 34 1.22 11.05 -0.75
C ALA A 34 1.80 9.95 0.14
N ALA A 35 3.03 9.52 -0.14
CA ALA A 35 3.68 8.48 0.65
C ALA A 35 3.83 8.91 2.10
N ALA A 36 4.33 10.12 2.34
CA ALA A 36 4.51 10.62 3.70
C ALA A 36 3.18 10.73 4.44
N ASP A 37 2.15 11.22 3.76
CA ASP A 37 0.82 11.35 4.35
C ASP A 37 0.27 9.99 4.76
N LEU A 38 0.32 9.03 3.86
CA LEU A 38 -0.36 7.75 4.07
C LEU A 38 0.39 6.84 5.03
N VAL A 39 1.73 6.88 5.01
CA VAL A 39 2.52 6.17 6.01
C VAL A 39 2.34 6.82 7.37
N GLY A 40 2.36 8.14 7.41
CA GLY A 40 2.16 8.86 8.67
C GLY A 40 0.79 8.61 9.29
N ALA A 41 -0.22 8.36 8.47
CA ALA A 41 -1.57 8.08 8.96
C ALA A 41 -1.78 6.61 9.32
N GLY A 42 -0.78 5.75 9.11
CA GLY A 42 -0.91 4.32 9.37
C GLY A 42 -1.76 3.60 8.35
N LEU A 43 -2.01 4.22 7.22
CA LEU A 43 -2.81 3.61 6.15
C LEU A 43 -1.97 2.75 5.23
N ALA A 44 -0.68 3.04 5.14
CA ALA A 44 0.27 2.21 4.40
C ALA A 44 1.46 1.96 5.31
N ALA A 45 1.99 0.74 5.27
CA ALA A 45 3.18 0.41 6.04
C ALA A 45 4.44 0.85 5.31
N CYS A 46 4.39 0.83 4.00
CA CYS A 46 5.54 1.11 3.16
C CYS A 46 5.04 1.61 1.81
N VAL A 47 5.74 2.58 1.24
CA VAL A 47 5.45 3.05 -0.11
C VAL A 47 6.77 3.07 -0.87
N ASN A 48 6.79 2.38 -2.00
CA ASN A 48 7.92 2.41 -2.90
C ASN A 48 7.59 3.31 -4.09
N ILE A 49 8.54 4.15 -4.48
CA ILE A 49 8.34 5.11 -5.55
C ILE A 49 9.44 4.92 -6.58
N SER A 50 9.06 4.95 -7.85
CA SER A 50 10.01 4.85 -8.94
C SER A 50 9.61 5.79 -10.06
N GLU A 51 10.59 6.41 -10.69
CA GLU A 51 10.37 7.19 -11.90
C GLU A 51 10.09 6.24 -13.05
N ILE A 52 9.11 6.58 -13.86
CA ILE A 52 8.70 5.74 -14.99
C ILE A 52 8.43 6.61 -16.21
N SER A 53 8.50 5.97 -17.39
CA SER A 53 8.00 6.56 -18.63
C SER A 53 6.68 5.88 -18.93
N SER A 54 5.66 6.67 -19.23
CA SER A 54 4.30 6.15 -19.45
C SER A 54 3.81 6.55 -20.84
N PHE A 55 3.20 5.61 -21.52
CA PHE A 55 2.57 5.84 -22.81
C PHE A 55 1.10 5.47 -22.65
N TYR A 56 0.20 6.39 -22.96
CA TYR A 56 -1.22 6.11 -22.81
C TYR A 56 -2.04 6.95 -23.78
N SER A 57 -3.29 6.54 -23.95
CA SER A 57 -4.23 7.25 -24.79
C SER A 57 -5.12 8.13 -23.93
N TRP A 58 -5.22 9.39 -24.31
CA TRP A 58 -6.06 10.34 -23.60
C TRP A 58 -6.67 11.30 -24.60
N GLY A 59 -8.01 11.41 -24.61
CA GLY A 59 -8.69 12.28 -25.56
C GLY A 59 -8.46 11.88 -27.00
N GLY A 60 -8.28 10.61 -27.28
CA GLY A 60 -8.06 10.11 -28.63
C GLY A 60 -6.63 10.29 -29.14
N LYS A 61 -5.73 10.73 -28.29
CA LYS A 61 -4.33 10.96 -28.67
C LYS A 61 -3.41 10.14 -27.78
N MET A 62 -2.28 9.75 -28.35
CA MET A 62 -1.25 9.09 -27.54
C MET A 62 -0.45 10.16 -26.81
N VAL A 63 -0.24 9.93 -25.51
CA VAL A 63 0.56 10.78 -24.67
C VAL A 63 1.77 9.99 -24.22
N GLU A 64 2.93 10.65 -24.26
CA GLU A 64 4.15 10.11 -23.69
C GLU A 64 4.55 11.02 -22.52
N ASP A 65 4.67 10.45 -21.32
CA ASP A 65 5.01 11.19 -20.13
C ASP A 65 6.26 10.58 -19.53
N GLU A 66 7.33 11.34 -19.46
CA GLU A 66 8.61 10.86 -18.95
C GLU A 66 8.88 11.28 -17.52
N SER A 67 7.97 12.03 -16.90
CA SER A 67 8.17 12.54 -15.55
C SER A 67 7.28 11.83 -14.53
N GLU A 68 6.50 10.84 -14.95
CA GLU A 68 5.57 10.18 -14.06
C GLU A 68 6.30 9.31 -13.04
N HIS A 69 5.72 9.17 -11.87
CA HIS A 69 6.26 8.34 -10.79
C HIS A 69 5.19 7.37 -10.34
N ILE A 70 5.54 6.10 -10.27
CA ILE A 70 4.65 5.09 -9.73
C ILE A 70 4.88 4.97 -8.24
N ALA A 71 3.79 4.88 -7.49
CA ALA A 71 3.83 4.63 -6.05
C ALA A 71 3.14 3.30 -5.79
N ILE A 72 3.84 2.44 -5.06
CA ILE A 72 3.35 1.12 -4.69
C ILE A 72 3.14 1.14 -3.18
N PHE A 73 1.87 1.16 -2.78
CA PHE A 73 1.50 1.25 -1.37
C PHE A 73 1.26 -0.15 -0.84
N LYS A 74 1.98 -0.52 0.22
CA LYS A 74 1.83 -1.82 0.86
C LYS A 74 1.02 -1.65 2.12
N THR A 75 -0.10 -2.35 2.19
CA THR A 75 -1.06 -2.17 3.25
C THR A 75 -1.73 -3.51 3.59
N THR A 76 -2.80 -3.45 4.35
CA THR A 76 -3.54 -4.62 4.78
C THR A 76 -4.99 -4.51 4.34
N SER A 77 -5.69 -5.65 4.37
CA SER A 77 -7.10 -5.69 4.02
C SER A 77 -7.95 -4.79 4.92
N ASP A 78 -7.50 -4.55 6.15
CA ASP A 78 -8.24 -3.69 7.09
C ASP A 78 -8.14 -2.22 6.73
N ARG A 79 -7.06 -1.81 6.07
CA ARG A 79 -6.79 -0.39 5.83
C ARG A 79 -6.91 0.01 4.37
N LYS A 80 -7.02 -0.95 3.46
CA LYS A 80 -6.91 -0.67 2.03
C LYS A 80 -8.03 0.21 1.50
N GLU A 81 -9.25 0.08 2.01
CA GLU A 81 -10.36 0.89 1.50
C GLU A 81 -10.18 2.34 1.89
N GLU A 82 -9.80 2.59 3.12
CA GLU A 82 -9.53 3.95 3.56
C GLU A 82 -8.33 4.55 2.83
N LEU A 83 -7.31 3.71 2.57
CA LEU A 83 -6.15 4.14 1.79
C LEU A 83 -6.56 4.58 0.39
N LYS A 84 -7.35 3.74 -0.29
CA LYS A 84 -7.81 4.05 -1.64
C LYS A 84 -8.64 5.33 -1.68
N GLU A 85 -9.50 5.50 -0.69
CA GLU A 85 -10.31 6.70 -0.60
C GLU A 85 -9.45 7.95 -0.42
N ARG A 86 -8.46 7.86 0.45
CA ARG A 86 -7.59 9.01 0.71
C ARG A 86 -6.73 9.36 -0.51
N ILE A 87 -6.25 8.35 -1.23
CA ILE A 87 -5.56 8.59 -2.49
C ILE A 87 -6.49 9.35 -3.44
N GLY A 88 -7.74 8.89 -3.57
CA GLY A 88 -8.68 9.50 -4.50
C GLY A 88 -9.00 10.95 -4.18
N THR A 89 -9.12 11.30 -2.90
CA THR A 89 -9.48 12.66 -2.51
C THR A 89 -8.31 13.62 -2.55
N THR A 90 -7.07 13.13 -2.56
CA THR A 90 -5.89 14.00 -2.51
C THR A 90 -5.05 13.95 -3.79
N HIS A 91 -5.43 13.12 -4.75
CA HIS A 91 -4.64 12.92 -5.95
C HIS A 91 -4.73 14.16 -6.85
N PRO A 92 -3.61 14.58 -7.48
CA PRO A 92 -3.64 15.73 -8.38
C PRO A 92 -4.34 15.47 -9.72
N TYR A 93 -4.49 14.19 -10.13
CA TYR A 93 -5.20 13.87 -11.38
C TYR A 93 -6.71 13.84 -11.15
N ASP A 94 -7.46 14.24 -12.16
CA ASP A 94 -8.93 14.12 -12.11
C ASP A 94 -9.37 12.66 -12.14
N VAL A 95 -8.65 11.82 -12.87
CA VAL A 95 -8.96 10.40 -13.00
C VAL A 95 -7.68 9.61 -12.69
N PRO A 96 -7.36 9.44 -11.41
CA PRO A 96 -6.14 8.72 -11.05
C PRO A 96 -6.33 7.22 -11.18
N GLU A 97 -5.21 6.52 -11.42
CA GLU A 97 -5.19 5.07 -11.25
C GLU A 97 -5.16 4.76 -9.77
N ILE A 98 -6.07 3.91 -9.31
CA ILE A 98 -6.05 3.39 -7.95
C ILE A 98 -6.36 1.91 -8.09
N ALA A 99 -5.32 1.12 -8.31
CA ALA A 99 -5.48 -0.29 -8.63
C ALA A 99 -5.06 -1.14 -7.45
N GLU A 100 -5.89 -2.10 -7.12
CA GLU A 100 -5.57 -3.05 -6.05
C GLU A 100 -5.02 -4.31 -6.66
N ILE A 101 -3.89 -4.78 -6.12
CA ILE A 101 -3.26 -6.02 -6.56
C ILE A 101 -3.33 -7.00 -5.40
N ALA A 102 -3.90 -8.16 -5.65
CA ALA A 102 -3.99 -9.21 -4.65
C ALA A 102 -2.61 -9.84 -4.45
N VAL A 103 -2.27 -10.11 -3.21
CA VAL A 103 -1.00 -10.74 -2.85
C VAL A 103 -1.31 -12.16 -2.43
N SER A 104 -0.92 -13.13 -3.25
CA SER A 104 -1.25 -14.52 -2.99
C SER A 104 -0.32 -15.19 -1.98
N GLY A 105 0.83 -14.61 -1.69
CA GLY A 105 1.76 -15.16 -0.73
C GLY A 105 2.68 -14.09 -0.19
N ILE A 106 3.06 -14.23 1.06
CA ILE A 106 3.96 -13.31 1.72
C ILE A 106 4.60 -14.05 2.89
N ASN A 107 5.83 -13.73 3.20
CA ASN A 107 6.51 -14.37 4.32
C ASN A 107 5.95 -13.84 5.65
N GLY A 108 5.92 -14.74 6.65
CA GLY A 108 5.32 -14.43 7.94
C GLY A 108 5.89 -13.21 8.64
N PRO A 109 7.21 -13.10 8.76
CA PRO A 109 7.79 -11.95 9.46
C PRO A 109 7.41 -10.62 8.82
N TYR A 110 7.39 -10.54 7.49
CA TYR A 110 7.02 -9.31 6.81
C TYR A 110 5.54 -9.00 7.01
N MET A 111 4.69 -10.03 6.94
CA MET A 111 3.24 -9.83 7.20
C MET A 111 3.00 -9.29 8.60
N ARG A 112 3.70 -9.81 9.60
CA ARG A 112 3.55 -9.31 10.97
C ARG A 112 3.96 -7.85 11.08
N TRP A 113 5.05 -7.49 10.41
CA TRP A 113 5.49 -6.10 10.40
C TRP A 113 4.46 -5.22 9.69
N LEU A 114 3.93 -5.68 8.57
CA LEU A 114 2.93 -4.97 7.79
C LEU A 114 1.68 -4.69 8.64
N ALA A 115 1.19 -5.71 9.33
CA ALA A 115 0.02 -5.56 10.18
C ALA A 115 0.28 -4.62 11.34
N ALA A 116 1.45 -4.69 11.94
CA ALA A 116 1.79 -3.83 13.07
C ALA A 116 1.93 -2.37 12.64
N SER A 117 2.32 -2.14 11.40
CA SER A 117 2.63 -0.79 10.91
C SER A 117 1.41 -0.09 10.31
N THR A 118 0.29 -0.79 10.14
CA THR A 118 -0.93 -0.23 9.56
C THR A 118 -2.06 -0.18 10.57
N ARG A 119 -1.74 0.24 11.77
CA ARG A 119 -2.74 0.34 12.82
C ARG A 119 -3.59 1.58 12.66
N SER A 120 -4.76 1.52 13.30
CA SER A 120 -5.59 2.70 13.44
C SER A 120 -4.76 3.82 14.07
N PRO A 121 -4.95 5.08 13.68
CA PRO A 121 -4.24 6.20 14.28
C PRO A 121 -4.43 6.31 15.80
N THR A 122 -5.47 5.67 16.36
CA THR A 122 -5.71 5.66 17.79
C THR A 122 -4.97 4.55 18.51
N ALA A 123 -4.34 3.63 17.78
CA ALA A 123 -3.57 2.55 18.39
C ALA A 123 -2.17 3.05 18.73
N PRO A 124 -1.58 2.56 19.83
CA PRO A 124 -0.21 2.95 20.14
C PRO A 124 0.73 2.45 19.05
N THR A 125 1.64 3.30 18.65
CA THR A 125 2.66 2.93 17.68
C THR A 125 3.73 2.11 18.39
N ALA A 126 4.31 1.16 17.64
CA ALA A 126 5.47 0.44 18.15
C ALA A 126 6.60 1.45 18.38
N PRO A 127 7.32 1.32 19.48
CA PRO A 127 8.44 2.22 19.69
C PRO A 127 9.49 2.02 18.62
N ASP A 128 10.05 3.11 18.18
CA ASP A 128 11.19 3.08 17.28
C ASP A 128 12.38 2.51 18.07
N ASP A 129 12.95 1.43 17.57
CA ASP A 129 14.10 0.81 18.25
C ASP A 129 15.43 1.40 17.79
N GLY A 130 15.38 2.42 16.97
CA GLY A 130 16.58 3.12 16.52
C GLY A 130 17.37 2.40 15.45
N ARG A 131 16.91 1.27 14.99
CA ARG A 131 17.59 0.55 13.93
C ARG A 131 17.05 1.01 12.60
N GLY A 132 17.89 1.47 11.74
CA GLY A 132 17.47 2.02 10.48
C GLY A 132 17.22 1.01 9.39
N ASN A 133 17.21 -0.28 9.72
CA ASN A 133 17.07 -1.32 8.72
C ASN A 133 15.64 -1.80 8.66
N GLY A 134 14.81 -1.05 8.02
CA GLY A 134 13.45 -1.43 7.82
C GLY A 134 13.30 -2.69 6.98
N PRO A 135 12.10 -3.02 6.62
CA PRO A 135 11.80 -4.20 5.81
C PRO A 135 12.34 -4.09 4.40
#